data_bcd16d1a9319701659279f9624162d0f
#
_entry.id   bcd16d1a9319701659279f9624162d0f
#
_cell.length_a   1.000
_cell.length_b   1.000
_cell.length_c   1.000
_cell.angle_alpha   90.00
_cell.angle_beta   90.00
_cell.angle_gamma   90.00
#
_symmetry.space_group_name_H-M   'P 1'
#
loop_
_entity.id
_entity.type
_entity.pdbx_description
1 polymer ?
#
loop_
_entity_poly.entity_id
_entity_poly.type
_entity_poly.pdbx_seq_one_letter_code
_entity_poly.pdbx_strand_id
1 'polypeptide(L)'
;QGVPGAYSYIAMRRFFGKDVNNFAVPTWRDAMEAVKNGEADYAVLPIENTTAGCVADVYDLIQEYDNYIIAETFVKVEHALLGLEGTDIDKVTTVYSHPQGFMQCEKFLSKHKDWQQISQANTAGSAKKVLEENDKTHVAIASEEAAEVYNLSVLAKKINDLDNNTTRFVIVTNTRKFVKNAKKMSIVFETANEPGTLYNLLSHIISVSYTHLRA
;
A
#
# COMPACT_ATOMS: atom_id res chain seq x y z
N GLN A 1 -4.81 5.23 -5.13
CA GLN A 1 -5.37 3.94 -5.52
C GLN A 1 -5.72 3.13 -4.27
N GLY A 2 -6.84 2.43 -4.30
CA GLY A 2 -7.38 1.65 -3.18
C GLY A 2 -8.64 2.27 -2.57
N VAL A 3 -9.49 1.42 -2.03
CA VAL A 3 -10.75 1.81 -1.39
C VAL A 3 -10.52 2.22 0.07
N PRO A 4 -11.49 2.87 0.75
CA PRO A 4 -11.41 3.13 2.18
C PRO A 4 -11.04 1.86 2.97
N GLY A 5 -10.14 1.99 3.95
CA GLY A 5 -9.60 0.84 4.71
C GLY A 5 -8.39 0.14 4.07
N ALA A 6 -8.01 0.45 2.82
CA ALA A 6 -6.78 -0.06 2.22
C ALA A 6 -5.52 0.61 2.83
N TYR A 7 -4.35 -0.03 2.72
CA TYR A 7 -3.10 0.51 3.27
C TYR A 7 -2.70 1.86 2.66
N SER A 8 -3.04 2.12 1.39
CA SER A 8 -2.87 3.44 0.77
C SER A 8 -3.77 4.51 1.40
N TYR A 9 -5.01 4.15 1.77
CA TYR A 9 -5.91 5.03 2.51
C TYR A 9 -5.37 5.35 3.91
N ILE A 10 -4.82 4.35 4.61
CA ILE A 10 -4.16 4.53 5.91
C ILE A 10 -2.94 5.46 5.77
N ALA A 11 -2.12 5.25 4.74
CA ALA A 11 -0.96 6.10 4.44
C ALA A 11 -1.37 7.56 4.20
N MET A 12 -2.42 7.77 3.41
CA MET A 12 -2.99 9.10 3.14
C MET A 12 -3.44 9.78 4.43
N ARG A 13 -4.26 9.11 5.24
CA ARG A 13 -4.77 9.68 6.51
C ARG A 13 -3.68 9.94 7.53
N ARG A 14 -2.64 9.10 7.56
CA ARG A 14 -1.47 9.30 8.43
C ARG A 14 -0.70 10.56 8.07
N PHE A 15 -0.58 10.85 6.78
CA PHE A 15 0.20 12.00 6.30
C PHE A 15 -0.60 13.31 6.32
N PHE A 16 -1.84 13.29 5.81
CA PHE A 16 -2.66 14.49 5.65
C PHE A 16 -3.66 14.74 6.79
N GLY A 17 -3.86 13.76 7.67
CA GLY A 17 -4.90 13.81 8.69
C GLY A 17 -6.22 13.17 8.25
N LYS A 18 -7.18 13.14 9.19
CA LYS A 18 -8.45 12.42 8.98
C LYS A 18 -9.46 13.20 8.12
N ASP A 19 -9.36 14.51 8.12
CA ASP A 19 -10.35 15.41 7.52
C ASP A 19 -9.97 15.88 6.10
N VAL A 20 -8.95 15.23 5.49
CA VAL A 20 -8.53 15.54 4.12
C VAL A 20 -9.59 15.11 3.11
N ASN A 21 -9.93 15.99 2.18
CA ASN A 21 -10.75 15.62 1.04
C ASN A 21 -9.98 14.61 0.18
N ASN A 22 -10.62 13.48 -0.09
CA ASN A 22 -9.99 12.41 -0.84
C ASN A 22 -11.00 11.64 -1.68
N PHE A 23 -10.52 11.00 -2.72
CA PHE A 23 -11.26 10.03 -3.50
C PHE A 23 -10.37 8.87 -3.91
N ALA A 24 -10.98 7.72 -4.16
CA ALA A 24 -10.29 6.52 -4.59
C ALA A 24 -10.38 6.37 -6.11
N VAL A 25 -9.31 5.85 -6.70
CA VAL A 25 -9.23 5.55 -8.14
C VAL A 25 -8.80 4.08 -8.33
N PRO A 26 -9.20 3.45 -9.45
CA PRO A 26 -8.94 2.03 -9.68
C PRO A 26 -7.46 1.68 -9.77
N THR A 27 -6.68 2.45 -10.51
CA THR A 27 -5.27 2.14 -10.81
C THR A 27 -4.32 3.25 -10.33
N TRP A 28 -3.03 2.93 -10.25
CA TRP A 28 -1.99 3.93 -9.98
C TRP A 28 -1.90 4.95 -11.11
N ARG A 29 -2.14 4.54 -12.36
CA ARG A 29 -2.18 5.44 -13.51
C ARG A 29 -3.31 6.46 -13.37
N ASP A 30 -4.51 6.03 -12.96
CA ASP A 30 -5.62 6.96 -12.72
C ASP A 30 -5.29 7.98 -11.62
N ALA A 31 -4.50 7.58 -10.61
CA ALA A 31 -4.03 8.50 -9.58
C ALA A 31 -3.08 9.57 -10.16
N MET A 32 -2.20 9.18 -11.09
CA MET A 32 -1.32 10.13 -11.79
C MET A 32 -2.10 11.05 -12.73
N GLU A 33 -3.08 10.51 -13.47
CA GLU A 33 -3.97 11.31 -14.32
C GLU A 33 -4.76 12.34 -13.51
N ALA A 34 -5.30 11.95 -12.35
CA ALA A 34 -6.02 12.88 -11.48
C ALA A 34 -5.12 14.05 -11.02
N VAL A 35 -3.85 13.79 -10.71
CA VAL A 35 -2.89 14.84 -10.36
C VAL A 35 -2.55 15.71 -11.58
N LYS A 36 -2.32 15.11 -12.75
CA LYS A 36 -2.01 15.81 -14.00
C LYS A 36 -3.15 16.75 -14.41
N ASN A 37 -4.38 16.29 -14.28
CA ASN A 37 -5.59 17.04 -14.66
C ASN A 37 -6.02 18.09 -13.62
N GLY A 38 -5.35 18.14 -12.45
CA GLY A 38 -5.69 19.05 -11.36
C GLY A 38 -6.96 18.66 -10.58
N GLU A 39 -7.42 17.41 -10.74
CA GLU A 39 -8.52 16.84 -9.94
C GLU A 39 -8.07 16.52 -8.51
N ALA A 40 -6.78 16.25 -8.34
CA ALA A 40 -6.12 16.06 -7.05
C ALA A 40 -4.81 16.85 -6.99
N ASP A 41 -4.51 17.45 -5.84
CA ASP A 41 -3.21 18.11 -5.60
C ASP A 41 -2.08 17.10 -5.40
N TYR A 42 -2.40 15.93 -4.87
CA TYR A 42 -1.45 14.89 -4.49
C TYR A 42 -1.98 13.49 -4.78
N ALA A 43 -1.07 12.57 -5.08
CA ALA A 43 -1.36 11.14 -5.05
C ALA A 43 -0.49 10.45 -3.99
N VAL A 44 -1.04 9.41 -3.35
CA VAL A 44 -0.33 8.56 -2.38
C VAL A 44 -0.18 7.18 -3.00
N LEU A 45 1.07 6.76 -3.23
CA LEU A 45 1.41 5.58 -4.00
C LEU A 45 2.40 4.69 -3.24
N PRO A 46 2.22 3.37 -3.25
CA PRO A 46 3.20 2.44 -2.69
C PRO A 46 4.44 2.41 -3.60
N ILE A 47 5.63 2.47 -3.03
CA ILE A 47 6.87 2.41 -3.79
C ILE A 47 7.73 1.19 -3.46
N GLU A 48 7.60 0.70 -2.23
CA GLU A 48 8.39 -0.43 -1.71
C GLU A 48 7.61 -1.15 -0.61
N ASN A 49 7.73 -2.46 -0.57
CA ASN A 49 7.25 -3.28 0.53
C ASN A 49 8.35 -4.24 0.98
N THR A 50 8.55 -4.40 2.29
CA THR A 50 9.66 -5.19 2.84
C THR A 50 9.60 -6.67 2.47
N THR A 51 8.42 -7.21 2.12
CA THR A 51 8.25 -8.61 1.74
C THR A 51 8.07 -8.81 0.23
N ALA A 52 7.48 -7.84 -0.46
CA ALA A 52 7.20 -7.93 -1.89
C ALA A 52 8.24 -7.20 -2.77
N GLY A 53 9.11 -6.39 -2.16
CA GLY A 53 10.11 -5.61 -2.89
C GLY A 53 9.60 -4.29 -3.44
N CYS A 54 10.27 -3.76 -4.47
CA CYS A 54 9.91 -2.50 -5.11
C CYS A 54 8.67 -2.65 -6.01
N VAL A 55 7.89 -1.58 -6.11
CA VAL A 55 6.72 -1.48 -6.99
C VAL A 55 7.15 -0.76 -8.27
N ALA A 56 7.77 -1.52 -9.20
CA ALA A 56 8.40 -0.98 -10.41
C ALA A 56 7.45 -0.08 -11.22
N ASP A 57 6.20 -0.52 -11.41
CA ASP A 57 5.20 0.24 -12.16
C ASP A 57 4.99 1.67 -11.64
N VAL A 58 5.14 1.89 -10.33
CA VAL A 58 4.99 3.23 -9.74
C VAL A 58 6.18 4.11 -10.05
N TYR A 59 7.40 3.56 -10.09
CA TYR A 59 8.59 4.30 -10.52
C TYR A 59 8.45 4.76 -11.97
N ASP A 60 8.01 3.86 -12.86
CA ASP A 60 7.80 4.17 -14.28
C ASP A 60 6.75 5.26 -14.45
N LEU A 61 5.65 5.19 -13.71
CA LEU A 61 4.61 6.21 -13.73
C LEU A 61 5.08 7.56 -13.21
N ILE A 62 5.90 7.62 -12.16
CA ILE A 62 6.46 8.88 -11.65
C ILE A 62 7.30 9.57 -12.73
N GLN A 63 8.10 8.80 -13.49
CA GLN A 63 8.88 9.30 -14.61
C GLN A 63 8.00 9.71 -15.79
N GLU A 64 7.04 8.86 -16.20
CA GLU A 64 6.14 9.12 -17.33
C GLU A 64 5.34 10.42 -17.16
N TYR A 65 4.88 10.70 -15.94
CA TYR A 65 4.06 11.89 -15.63
C TYR A 65 4.86 13.11 -15.16
N ASP A 66 6.19 13.03 -15.13
CA ASP A 66 7.09 14.08 -14.61
C ASP A 66 6.65 14.60 -13.22
N ASN A 67 6.23 13.68 -12.36
CA ASN A 67 5.77 14.00 -11.01
C ASN A 67 6.93 14.05 -10.01
N TYR A 68 6.79 14.91 -9.01
CA TYR A 68 7.77 15.11 -7.94
C TYR A 68 7.36 14.40 -6.67
N ILE A 69 8.28 13.65 -6.08
CA ILE A 69 8.12 13.08 -4.74
C ILE A 69 8.42 14.19 -3.73
N ILE A 70 7.41 14.55 -2.94
CA ILE A 70 7.52 15.63 -1.95
C ILE A 70 7.60 15.12 -0.51
N ALA A 71 7.17 13.90 -0.25
CA ALA A 71 7.22 13.27 1.07
C ALA A 71 7.13 11.75 0.97
N GLU A 72 7.41 11.09 2.09
CA GLU A 72 7.22 9.66 2.27
C GLU A 72 6.53 9.36 3.60
N THR A 73 5.83 8.25 3.66
CA THR A 73 5.26 7.70 4.89
C THR A 73 5.35 6.18 4.89
N PHE A 74 5.36 5.59 6.07
CA PHE A 74 5.49 4.15 6.26
C PHE A 74 4.25 3.61 6.96
N VAL A 75 3.72 2.51 6.43
CA VAL A 75 2.57 1.83 7.05
C VAL A 75 2.96 0.39 7.31
N LYS A 76 2.89 -0.02 8.56
CA LYS A 76 3.04 -1.42 8.94
C LYS A 76 1.84 -2.20 8.40
N VAL A 77 2.09 -3.30 7.71
CA VAL A 77 1.04 -4.18 7.19
C VAL A 77 0.75 -5.23 8.25
N GLU A 78 -0.35 -5.03 8.96
CA GLU A 78 -0.86 -5.98 9.94
C GLU A 78 -2.24 -6.44 9.50
N HIS A 79 -2.39 -7.73 9.30
CA HIS A 79 -3.66 -8.32 8.90
C HIS A 79 -4.45 -8.81 10.12
N ALA A 80 -5.75 -8.62 10.04
CA ALA A 80 -6.72 -9.15 10.98
C ALA A 80 -7.75 -10.00 10.25
N LEU A 81 -8.38 -10.91 10.96
CA LEU A 81 -9.56 -11.62 10.50
C LEU A 81 -10.79 -10.80 10.87
N LEU A 82 -11.60 -10.46 9.90
CA LEU A 82 -12.77 -9.60 10.03
C LEU A 82 -14.04 -10.36 9.67
N GLY A 83 -15.08 -10.18 10.44
CA GLY A 83 -16.41 -10.77 10.19
C GLY A 83 -17.52 -9.85 10.66
N LEU A 84 -18.75 -10.24 10.43
CA LEU A 84 -19.92 -9.55 10.97
C LEU A 84 -19.98 -9.71 12.51
N GLU A 85 -20.70 -8.82 13.16
CA GLU A 85 -20.93 -8.93 14.60
C GLU A 85 -21.62 -10.28 14.95
N GLY A 86 -21.04 -10.99 15.93
CA GLY A 86 -21.49 -12.30 16.34
C GLY A 86 -21.15 -13.44 15.38
N THR A 87 -20.18 -13.24 14.47
CA THR A 87 -19.56 -14.34 13.71
C THR A 87 -18.85 -15.30 14.66
N ASP A 88 -19.17 -16.59 14.52
CA ASP A 88 -18.53 -17.69 15.22
C ASP A 88 -17.43 -18.28 14.31
N ILE A 89 -16.17 -18.19 14.74
CA ILE A 89 -15.02 -18.61 13.93
C ILE A 89 -15.05 -20.09 13.57
N ASP A 90 -15.66 -20.93 14.43
CA ASP A 90 -15.79 -22.37 14.21
C ASP A 90 -16.82 -22.71 13.11
N LYS A 91 -17.65 -21.74 12.71
CA LYS A 91 -18.65 -21.89 11.65
C LYS A 91 -18.27 -21.22 10.35
N VAL A 92 -17.09 -20.63 10.28
CA VAL A 92 -16.60 -19.99 9.07
C VAL A 92 -16.35 -21.03 7.98
N THR A 93 -16.83 -20.73 6.78
CA THR A 93 -16.65 -21.57 5.58
C THR A 93 -15.84 -20.89 4.50
N THR A 94 -15.88 -19.56 4.46
CA THR A 94 -15.27 -18.79 3.37
C THR A 94 -14.45 -17.62 3.88
N VAL A 95 -13.26 -17.44 3.32
CA VAL A 95 -12.38 -16.30 3.62
C VAL A 95 -12.00 -15.57 2.33
N TYR A 96 -12.18 -14.24 2.36
CA TYR A 96 -11.82 -13.34 1.28
C TYR A 96 -10.53 -12.60 1.58
N SER A 97 -9.64 -12.48 0.60
CA SER A 97 -8.48 -11.58 0.66
C SER A 97 -7.85 -11.37 -0.71
N HIS A 98 -6.88 -10.47 -0.80
CA HIS A 98 -5.95 -10.43 -1.92
C HIS A 98 -5.00 -11.65 -1.85
N PRO A 99 -4.55 -12.22 -2.98
CA PRO A 99 -3.61 -13.37 -2.97
C PRO A 99 -2.40 -13.16 -2.06
N GLN A 100 -1.82 -11.97 -2.07
CA GLN A 100 -0.71 -11.63 -1.19
C GLN A 100 -1.10 -11.65 0.30
N GLY A 101 -2.32 -11.28 0.64
CA GLY A 101 -2.83 -11.36 2.02
C GLY A 101 -2.92 -12.82 2.50
N PHE A 102 -3.35 -13.73 1.64
CA PHE A 102 -3.34 -15.16 1.94
C PHE A 102 -1.92 -15.69 2.17
N MET A 103 -0.98 -15.37 1.27
CA MET A 103 0.42 -15.77 1.42
C MET A 103 1.05 -15.25 2.72
N GLN A 104 0.68 -14.05 3.13
CA GLN A 104 1.20 -13.42 4.36
C GLN A 104 0.56 -13.97 5.65
N CYS A 105 -0.50 -14.76 5.55
CA CYS A 105 -1.26 -15.35 6.66
C CYS A 105 -1.31 -16.89 6.58
N GLU A 106 -0.35 -17.52 5.91
CA GLU A 106 -0.36 -18.96 5.63
C GLU A 106 -0.40 -19.81 6.90
N LYS A 107 0.39 -19.47 7.93
CA LYS A 107 0.40 -20.19 9.20
C LYS A 107 -0.93 -20.11 9.93
N PHE A 108 -1.63 -18.98 9.85
CA PHE A 108 -2.96 -18.85 10.42
C PHE A 108 -3.96 -19.70 9.65
N LEU A 109 -3.97 -19.59 8.33
CA LEU A 109 -4.87 -20.33 7.45
C LEU A 109 -4.65 -21.85 7.47
N SER A 110 -3.42 -22.30 7.73
CA SER A 110 -3.13 -23.74 7.87
C SER A 110 -3.86 -24.44 9.01
N LYS A 111 -4.38 -23.67 9.97
CA LYS A 111 -5.24 -24.18 11.07
C LYS A 111 -6.71 -24.28 10.68
N HIS A 112 -7.10 -23.68 9.54
CA HIS A 112 -8.47 -23.57 9.04
C HIS A 112 -8.54 -24.08 7.60
N LYS A 113 -8.09 -25.33 7.38
CA LYS A 113 -7.96 -25.93 6.04
C LYS A 113 -9.29 -26.12 5.31
N ASP A 114 -10.38 -26.16 6.06
CA ASP A 114 -11.73 -26.35 5.52
C ASP A 114 -12.32 -25.03 4.98
N TRP A 115 -11.67 -23.90 5.19
CA TRP A 115 -12.14 -22.63 4.66
C TRP A 115 -11.83 -22.50 3.18
N GLN A 116 -12.86 -22.13 2.42
CA GLN A 116 -12.70 -21.78 1.00
C GLN A 116 -12.04 -20.40 0.90
N GLN A 117 -10.85 -20.35 0.29
CA GLN A 117 -10.13 -19.09 0.05
C GLN A 117 -10.56 -18.50 -1.29
N ILE A 118 -11.12 -17.28 -1.29
CA ILE A 118 -11.58 -16.59 -2.50
C ILE A 118 -10.80 -15.28 -2.66
N SER A 119 -10.04 -15.20 -3.76
CA SER A 119 -9.24 -14.02 -4.08
C SER A 119 -10.08 -12.82 -4.49
N GLN A 120 -9.70 -11.64 -3.99
CA GLN A 120 -10.27 -10.35 -4.32
C GLN A 120 -9.16 -9.38 -4.82
N ALA A 121 -9.55 -8.32 -5.50
CA ALA A 121 -8.63 -7.32 -6.04
C ALA A 121 -7.79 -6.59 -4.97
N ASN A 122 -8.32 -6.47 -3.74
CA ASN A 122 -7.59 -5.90 -2.60
C ASN A 122 -8.22 -6.35 -1.28
N THR A 123 -7.46 -6.23 -0.18
CA THR A 123 -7.88 -6.68 1.15
C THR A 123 -9.05 -5.87 1.71
N ALA A 124 -9.10 -4.57 1.51
CA ALA A 124 -10.21 -3.74 2.01
C ALA A 124 -11.51 -4.00 1.24
N GLY A 125 -11.43 -4.28 -0.07
CA GLY A 125 -12.58 -4.75 -0.86
C GLY A 125 -13.13 -6.09 -0.37
N SER A 126 -12.27 -6.95 0.18
CA SER A 126 -12.69 -8.20 0.82
C SER A 126 -13.56 -7.95 2.06
N ALA A 127 -13.17 -6.97 2.89
CA ALA A 127 -13.98 -6.55 4.03
C ALA A 127 -15.33 -5.98 3.60
N LYS A 128 -15.35 -5.14 2.57
CA LYS A 128 -16.58 -4.61 1.98
C LYS A 128 -17.51 -5.72 1.49
N LYS A 129 -16.94 -6.75 0.84
CA LYS A 129 -17.69 -7.90 0.33
C LYS A 129 -18.37 -8.68 1.45
N VAL A 130 -17.68 -8.93 2.57
CA VAL A 130 -18.28 -9.59 3.74
C VAL A 130 -19.48 -8.80 4.27
N LEU A 131 -19.38 -7.47 4.33
CA LEU A 131 -20.49 -6.63 4.72
C LEU A 131 -21.69 -6.73 3.75
N GLU A 132 -21.40 -6.70 2.42
CA GLU A 132 -22.45 -6.75 1.38
C GLU A 132 -23.18 -8.11 1.34
N GLU A 133 -22.46 -9.22 1.55
CA GLU A 133 -23.05 -10.56 1.57
C GLU A 133 -23.87 -10.83 2.83
N ASN A 134 -23.55 -10.15 3.92
CA ASN A 134 -24.23 -10.26 5.21
C ASN A 134 -24.38 -11.71 5.71
N ASP A 135 -23.37 -12.55 5.46
CA ASP A 135 -23.30 -13.94 5.88
C ASP A 135 -22.24 -14.12 6.97
N LYS A 136 -22.66 -14.60 8.15
CA LYS A 136 -21.77 -14.81 9.30
C LYS A 136 -20.80 -15.98 9.15
N THR A 137 -20.92 -16.77 8.09
CA THR A 137 -19.97 -17.84 7.74
C THR A 137 -18.85 -17.33 6.84
N HIS A 138 -18.91 -16.07 6.38
CA HIS A 138 -17.94 -15.43 5.55
C HIS A 138 -17.11 -14.41 6.32
N VAL A 139 -15.80 -14.43 6.10
CA VAL A 139 -14.83 -13.53 6.75
C VAL A 139 -13.85 -12.94 5.74
N ALA A 140 -13.14 -11.90 6.15
CA ALA A 140 -12.10 -11.29 5.34
C ALA A 140 -10.78 -11.19 6.10
N ILE A 141 -9.67 -11.31 5.39
CA ILE A 141 -8.35 -10.90 5.87
C ILE A 141 -8.07 -9.51 5.33
N ALA A 142 -8.00 -8.52 6.22
CA ALA A 142 -7.75 -7.12 5.89
C ALA A 142 -7.10 -6.38 7.09
N SER A 143 -6.94 -5.06 6.98
CA SER A 143 -6.47 -4.21 8.08
C SER A 143 -7.54 -4.01 9.16
N GLU A 144 -7.14 -3.67 10.39
CA GLU A 144 -8.10 -3.29 11.45
C GLU A 144 -8.86 -2.01 11.08
N GLU A 145 -8.25 -1.08 10.32
CA GLU A 145 -8.92 0.10 9.80
C GLU A 145 -10.05 -0.24 8.82
N ALA A 146 -9.92 -1.33 8.07
CA ALA A 146 -11.03 -1.80 7.24
C ALA A 146 -12.23 -2.28 8.10
N ALA A 147 -11.97 -2.85 9.27
CA ALA A 147 -13.04 -3.19 10.21
C ALA A 147 -13.78 -1.94 10.69
N GLU A 148 -13.05 -0.87 11.05
CA GLU A 148 -13.67 0.40 11.45
C GLU A 148 -14.50 1.01 10.32
N VAL A 149 -13.96 1.03 9.08
CA VAL A 149 -14.62 1.63 7.92
C VAL A 149 -15.89 0.90 7.54
N TYR A 150 -15.89 -0.43 7.61
CA TYR A 150 -17.02 -1.28 7.19
C TYR A 150 -17.86 -1.80 8.35
N ASN A 151 -17.62 -1.30 9.57
CA ASN A 151 -18.33 -1.72 10.78
C ASN A 151 -18.36 -3.24 10.98
N LEU A 152 -17.18 -3.88 10.79
CA LEU A 152 -16.97 -5.30 11.02
C LEU A 152 -16.30 -5.53 12.37
N SER A 153 -16.52 -6.71 12.93
CA SER A 153 -15.84 -7.18 14.14
C SER A 153 -14.47 -7.76 13.80
N VAL A 154 -13.49 -7.45 14.63
CA VAL A 154 -12.14 -8.07 14.54
C VAL A 154 -12.19 -9.38 15.32
N LEU A 155 -12.14 -10.51 14.61
CA LEU A 155 -12.21 -11.86 15.18
C LEU A 155 -10.83 -12.35 15.65
N ALA A 156 -9.77 -11.99 14.91
CA ALA A 156 -8.40 -12.26 15.29
C ALA A 156 -7.48 -11.15 14.80
N LYS A 157 -6.50 -10.74 15.62
CA LYS A 157 -5.53 -9.68 15.31
C LYS A 157 -4.19 -10.26 14.96
N LYS A 158 -3.41 -9.52 14.15
CA LYS A 158 -2.00 -9.84 13.84
C LYS A 158 -1.81 -11.28 13.36
N ILE A 159 -2.64 -11.67 12.38
CA ILE A 159 -2.63 -13.03 11.86
C ILE A 159 -1.55 -13.26 10.78
N ASN A 160 -0.80 -12.23 10.41
CA ASN A 160 0.30 -12.32 9.44
C ASN A 160 1.52 -13.05 10.04
N ASP A 161 2.23 -13.78 9.18
CA ASP A 161 3.35 -14.67 9.54
C ASP A 161 4.61 -13.91 9.95
N LEU A 162 4.79 -12.69 9.44
CA LEU A 162 5.96 -11.83 9.67
C LEU A 162 5.55 -10.51 10.31
N ASP A 163 6.20 -10.12 11.39
CA ASP A 163 5.90 -8.90 12.14
C ASP A 163 6.52 -7.62 11.55
N ASN A 164 7.45 -7.77 10.60
CA ASN A 164 8.22 -6.65 10.03
C ASN A 164 7.74 -6.20 8.66
N ASN A 165 6.54 -6.62 8.22
CA ASN A 165 5.99 -6.22 6.95
C ASN A 165 5.58 -4.73 6.98
N THR A 166 6.25 -3.93 6.16
CA THR A 166 6.02 -2.49 6.08
C THR A 166 6.01 -2.05 4.61
N THR A 167 5.03 -1.24 4.26
CA THR A 167 4.97 -0.60 2.95
C THR A 167 5.37 0.86 3.08
N ARG A 168 6.30 1.28 2.24
CA ARG A 168 6.70 2.66 2.05
C ARG A 168 5.82 3.28 0.97
N PHE A 169 5.19 4.38 1.31
CA PHE A 169 4.39 5.19 0.39
C PHE A 169 5.08 6.51 0.11
N VAL A 170 4.95 6.99 -1.11
CA VAL A 170 5.37 8.33 -1.50
C VAL A 170 4.17 9.21 -1.79
N ILE A 171 4.32 10.48 -1.48
CA ILE A 171 3.38 11.53 -1.84
C ILE A 171 3.95 12.25 -3.05
N VAL A 172 3.20 12.25 -4.14
CA VAL A 172 3.61 12.86 -5.41
C VAL A 172 2.67 13.99 -5.80
N THR A 173 3.21 14.94 -6.55
CA THR A 173 2.48 16.09 -7.12
C THR A 173 3.11 16.48 -8.46
N ASN A 174 2.35 17.14 -9.33
CA ASN A 174 2.84 17.73 -10.58
C ASN A 174 3.53 19.09 -10.38
N THR A 175 3.50 19.62 -9.16
CA THR A 175 4.09 20.93 -8.84
C THR A 175 5.43 20.73 -8.14
N ARG A 176 6.48 21.39 -8.66
CA ARG A 176 7.82 21.35 -8.08
C ARG A 176 7.84 22.07 -6.73
N LYS A 177 7.67 21.30 -5.65
CA LYS A 177 7.70 21.77 -4.26
C LYS A 177 8.82 21.06 -3.51
N PHE A 178 9.48 21.76 -2.62
CA PHE A 178 10.49 21.17 -1.73
C PHE A 178 10.51 21.89 -0.38
N VAL A 179 10.92 21.15 0.63
CA VAL A 179 11.15 21.71 1.97
C VAL A 179 12.59 22.19 2.04
N LYS A 180 12.82 23.45 2.45
CA LYS A 180 14.15 24.09 2.48
C LYS A 180 15.23 23.25 3.21
N ASN A 181 14.83 22.48 4.23
CA ASN A 181 15.73 21.63 5.02
C ASN A 181 15.46 20.14 4.79
N ALA A 182 15.03 19.74 3.58
CA ALA A 182 14.83 18.34 3.24
C ALA A 182 16.13 17.55 3.43
N LYS A 183 16.04 16.42 4.13
CA LYS A 183 17.18 15.54 4.42
C LYS A 183 17.33 14.43 3.38
N LYS A 184 16.38 14.29 2.48
CA LYS A 184 16.36 13.29 1.41
C LYS A 184 15.91 13.97 0.12
N MET A 185 16.42 13.45 -0.99
CA MET A 185 15.91 13.74 -2.33
C MET A 185 15.76 12.43 -3.11
N SER A 186 14.84 12.41 -4.04
CA SER A 186 14.71 11.34 -5.02
C SER A 186 15.25 11.84 -6.35
N ILE A 187 16.12 11.06 -6.97
CA ILE A 187 16.71 11.37 -8.27
C ILE A 187 16.41 10.18 -9.17
N VAL A 188 15.83 10.44 -10.33
CA VAL A 188 15.72 9.48 -11.43
C VAL A 188 16.74 9.84 -12.46
N PHE A 189 17.52 8.86 -12.93
CA PHE A 189 18.46 9.03 -14.00
C PHE A 189 18.45 7.82 -14.93
N GLU A 190 18.69 8.06 -16.17
CA GLU A 190 18.83 7.05 -17.20
C GLU A 190 20.30 6.93 -17.58
N THR A 191 20.79 5.71 -17.74
CA THR A 191 22.17 5.43 -18.18
C THR A 191 22.15 4.48 -19.35
N ALA A 192 23.18 4.57 -20.22
CA ALA A 192 23.44 3.55 -21.21
C ALA A 192 23.70 2.20 -20.51
N ASN A 193 23.27 1.11 -21.12
CA ASN A 193 23.52 -0.24 -20.60
C ASN A 193 24.94 -0.72 -21.03
N GLU A 194 25.96 -0.06 -20.48
CA GLU A 194 27.37 -0.34 -20.75
C GLU A 194 28.15 -0.54 -19.44
N PRO A 195 29.20 -1.35 -19.44
CA PRO A 195 30.05 -1.54 -18.27
C PRO A 195 30.60 -0.20 -17.74
N GLY A 196 30.43 0.03 -16.43
CA GLY A 196 30.97 1.19 -15.74
C GLY A 196 30.07 2.44 -15.73
N THR A 197 28.97 2.53 -16.50
CA THR A 197 28.11 3.72 -16.54
C THR A 197 27.50 4.06 -15.20
N LEU A 198 26.99 3.05 -14.46
CA LEU A 198 26.46 3.24 -13.11
C LEU A 198 27.54 3.74 -12.13
N TYR A 199 28.77 3.15 -12.19
CA TYR A 199 29.89 3.59 -11.37
C TYR A 199 30.25 5.05 -11.64
N ASN A 200 30.35 5.42 -12.90
CA ASN A 200 30.69 6.79 -13.30
C ASN A 200 29.64 7.79 -12.79
N LEU A 201 28.36 7.48 -12.93
CA LEU A 201 27.27 8.30 -12.40
C LEU A 201 27.34 8.44 -10.87
N LEU A 202 27.50 7.35 -10.16
CA LEU A 202 27.60 7.34 -8.70
C LEU A 202 28.84 8.08 -8.22
N SER A 203 29.97 8.04 -8.96
CA SER A 203 31.18 8.78 -8.62
C SER A 203 30.95 10.29 -8.61
N HIS A 204 30.16 10.82 -9.54
CA HIS A 204 29.78 12.24 -9.55
C HIS A 204 28.92 12.61 -8.33
N ILE A 205 27.97 11.76 -7.93
CA ILE A 205 27.14 11.99 -6.75
C ILE A 205 28.00 11.98 -5.46
N ILE A 206 28.94 11.04 -5.34
CA ILE A 206 29.84 10.94 -4.18
C ILE A 206 30.76 12.16 -4.12
N SER A 207 31.27 12.67 -5.25
CA SER A 207 32.17 13.81 -5.32
C SER A 207 31.55 15.12 -4.82
N VAL A 208 30.23 15.25 -4.83
CA VAL A 208 29.53 16.45 -4.32
C VAL A 208 29.06 16.30 -2.85
N SER A 209 29.65 15.37 -2.09
CA SER A 209 29.40 15.15 -0.65
C SER A 209 27.96 14.72 -0.28
N TYR A 210 27.26 14.05 -1.20
CA TYR A 210 26.00 13.38 -0.84
C TYR A 210 26.31 12.04 -0.17
N THR A 211 26.17 11.98 1.15
CA THR A 211 26.72 10.89 1.99
C THR A 211 25.81 9.71 2.21
N HIS A 212 24.58 9.68 1.70
CA HIS A 212 23.64 8.57 1.95
C HIS A 212 22.87 8.19 0.69
N LEU A 213 23.40 7.22 -0.06
CA LEU A 213 22.67 6.48 -1.08
C LEU A 213 22.01 5.26 -0.42
N ARG A 214 20.70 5.11 -0.56
CA ARG A 214 20.00 3.84 -0.39
C ARG A 214 19.71 3.29 -1.78
N ALA A 215 20.30 2.16 -2.10
CA ALA A 215 19.93 1.34 -3.25
C ALA A 215 18.66 0.56 -2.95
#